data_aaf71a03b2e2222d1245767a9ccd3838
#
_entry.id   aaf71a03b2e2222d1245767a9ccd3838
#
_cell.length_a   1.000
_cell.length_b   1.000
_cell.length_c   1.000
_cell.angle_alpha   90.00
_cell.angle_beta   90.00
_cell.angle_gamma   90.00
#
_symmetry.space_group_name_H-M   'P 1'
#
loop_
_entity.id
_entity.type
_entity.pdbx_description
1 polymer ?
#
loop_
_entity_poly.entity_id
_entity_poly.type
_entity_poly.pdbx_seq_one_letter_code
_entity_poly.pdbx_strand_id
1 'polypeptide(L)'
;MKKVLFTLIAMVVSMTSFAQLIANKTDNKITLGIDLFSDLQLKTSDNWDARGFNQGVGLGLTYIFPLGESTKHTVSIGAGMSSHNYFSYNRISNPYADTLVLSDSYRGNEKFKRAKVNPTYLEVPLELRFRIKDAVKIGVGFKIGIMVAAKTKYVGPDPTEGAVLTNDNGSIVHEKYCYINNLERYAYSATLRVGWRWVSAFAAYQISPVFAVGHNAPEIHPLSVGLTFAPF
;
A
#
# COMPACT_ATOMS: atom_id res chain seq x y z
N MET A 1 -9.70 11.54 17.49
CA MET A 1 -8.34 11.86 17.04
C MET A 1 -7.27 11.66 18.12
N LYS A 2 -7.39 12.23 19.34
CA LYS A 2 -6.38 12.06 20.43
C LYS A 2 -6.12 10.60 20.81
N LYS A 3 -7.13 9.73 20.88
CA LYS A 3 -6.98 8.31 21.21
C LYS A 3 -6.20 7.53 20.16
N VAL A 4 -6.41 7.83 18.85
CA VAL A 4 -5.68 7.19 17.74
C VAL A 4 -4.20 7.61 17.74
N LEU A 5 -3.91 8.89 18.01
CA LEU A 5 -2.56 9.40 18.13
C LEU A 5 -1.82 8.74 19.30
N PHE A 6 -2.49 8.59 20.45
CA PHE A 6 -1.90 7.94 21.63
C PHE A 6 -1.60 6.46 21.39
N THR A 7 -2.50 5.74 20.69
CA THR A 7 -2.27 4.33 20.33
C THR A 7 -1.11 4.18 19.35
N LEU A 8 -0.98 5.10 18.38
CA LEU A 8 0.14 5.13 17.45
C LEU A 8 1.47 5.40 18.18
N ILE A 9 1.50 6.36 19.09
CA ILE A 9 2.70 6.66 19.89
C ILE A 9 3.07 5.48 20.79
N ALA A 10 2.09 4.86 21.47
CA ALA A 10 2.32 3.68 22.30
C ALA A 10 2.84 2.49 21.48
N MET A 11 2.35 2.30 20.26
CA MET A 11 2.81 1.26 19.34
C MET A 11 4.26 1.51 18.89
N VAL A 12 4.62 2.75 18.57
CA VAL A 12 6.01 3.14 18.23
C VAL A 12 6.95 2.94 19.42
N VAL A 13 6.53 3.33 20.62
CA VAL A 13 7.33 3.17 21.85
C VAL A 13 7.52 1.68 22.21
N SER A 14 6.50 0.84 22.08
CA SER A 14 6.64 -0.59 22.32
C SER A 14 7.58 -1.26 21.31
N MET A 15 7.59 -0.82 20.06
CA MET A 15 8.49 -1.34 19.03
C MET A 15 9.95 -0.96 19.26
N THR A 16 10.25 0.22 19.86
CA THR A 16 11.63 0.58 20.21
C THR A 16 12.20 -0.34 21.28
N SER A 17 11.37 -0.81 22.23
CA SER A 17 11.78 -1.76 23.26
C SER A 17 12.09 -3.15 22.70
N PHE A 18 11.32 -3.63 21.72
CA PHE A 18 11.63 -4.89 21.01
C PHE A 18 12.89 -4.77 20.15
N ALA A 19 13.11 -3.61 19.50
CA ALA A 19 14.30 -3.36 18.69
C ALA A 19 15.58 -3.40 19.54
N GLN A 20 15.56 -2.88 20.76
CA GLN A 20 16.71 -2.93 21.69
C GLN A 20 17.01 -4.36 22.17
N LEU A 21 16.01 -5.22 22.32
CA LEU A 21 16.20 -6.63 22.67
C LEU A 21 16.88 -7.42 21.54
N ILE A 22 16.62 -7.09 20.29
CA ILE A 22 17.23 -7.74 19.12
C ILE A 22 18.63 -7.16 18.83
N ALA A 23 18.83 -5.86 19.08
CA ALA A 23 20.08 -5.15 18.78
C ALA A 23 21.25 -5.56 19.69
N ASN A 24 20.99 -6.07 20.89
CA ASN A 24 22.03 -6.32 21.88
C ASN A 24 22.79 -7.65 21.73
N LYS A 25 22.49 -8.50 20.73
CA LYS A 25 23.10 -9.84 20.72
C LYS A 25 23.40 -10.47 19.34
N THR A 26 23.15 -9.79 18.23
CA THR A 26 23.46 -10.36 16.92
C THR A 26 24.01 -9.25 16.04
N ASP A 27 25.11 -9.51 15.33
CA ASP A 27 25.51 -8.68 14.19
C ASP A 27 24.24 -8.24 13.46
N ASN A 28 24.03 -6.93 13.27
CA ASN A 28 22.81 -6.28 12.77
C ASN A 28 22.36 -6.78 11.38
N LYS A 29 22.13 -8.09 11.25
CA LYS A 29 21.76 -8.75 9.98
C LYS A 29 20.27 -8.78 9.74
N ILE A 30 19.46 -8.67 10.81
CA ILE A 30 18.00 -8.69 10.72
C ILE A 30 17.46 -7.30 11.03
N THR A 31 16.62 -6.78 10.16
CA THR A 31 15.98 -5.48 10.33
C THR A 31 14.48 -5.60 10.19
N LEU A 32 13.74 -5.10 11.17
CA LEU A 32 12.29 -4.91 11.12
C LEU A 32 12.02 -3.48 10.64
N GLY A 33 11.18 -3.33 9.63
CA GLY A 33 10.78 -2.04 9.07
C GLY A 33 9.28 -1.83 9.07
N ILE A 34 8.87 -0.59 9.27
CA ILE A 34 7.49 -0.12 9.10
C ILE A 34 7.48 0.89 7.98
N ASP A 35 6.67 0.65 6.97
CA ASP A 35 6.46 1.53 5.84
C ASP A 35 5.15 2.31 6.01
N LEU A 36 5.22 3.63 5.91
CA LEU A 36 4.06 4.51 5.80
C LEU A 36 4.14 5.22 4.46
N PHE A 37 3.15 5.06 3.61
CA PHE A 37 3.22 5.55 2.24
C PHE A 37 1.88 6.05 1.71
N SER A 38 1.95 6.75 0.59
CA SER A 38 0.79 7.10 -0.24
C SER A 38 1.01 6.58 -1.64
N ASP A 39 -0.03 6.00 -2.22
CA ASP A 39 -0.04 5.49 -3.58
C ASP A 39 -0.55 6.56 -4.53
N LEU A 40 0.24 6.88 -5.54
CA LEU A 40 -0.17 7.68 -6.68
C LEU A 40 -0.61 6.71 -7.77
N GLN A 41 -1.89 6.75 -8.14
CA GLN A 41 -2.44 5.89 -9.18
C GLN A 41 -2.07 6.47 -10.55
N LEU A 42 -1.08 5.84 -11.21
CA LEU A 42 -0.60 6.24 -12.53
C LEU A 42 -1.23 5.36 -13.61
N LYS A 43 -1.21 5.84 -14.87
CA LYS A 43 -1.80 5.16 -16.03
C LYS A 43 -3.25 4.71 -15.79
N THR A 44 -4.05 5.60 -15.25
CA THR A 44 -5.48 5.32 -15.06
C THR A 44 -6.21 5.39 -16.40
N SER A 45 -7.02 4.38 -16.70
CA SER A 45 -7.93 4.40 -17.87
C SER A 45 -9.05 5.42 -17.67
N ASP A 46 -9.69 5.86 -18.75
CA ASP A 46 -10.76 6.87 -18.73
C ASP A 46 -11.97 6.47 -17.87
N ASN A 47 -12.16 5.17 -17.64
CA ASN A 47 -13.24 4.63 -16.83
C ASN A 47 -12.91 4.57 -15.31
N TRP A 48 -11.74 5.05 -14.87
CA TRP A 48 -11.34 5.09 -13.46
C TRP A 48 -10.95 6.49 -13.02
N ASP A 49 -11.72 7.04 -12.11
CA ASP A 49 -11.49 8.36 -11.54
C ASP A 49 -10.80 8.24 -10.17
N ALA A 50 -9.49 8.35 -10.19
CA ALA A 50 -8.64 8.18 -9.02
C ALA A 50 -8.69 9.39 -8.10
N ARG A 51 -8.66 9.16 -6.78
CA ARG A 51 -8.46 10.23 -5.78
C ARG A 51 -6.97 10.40 -5.49
N GLY A 52 -6.55 11.63 -5.21
CA GLY A 52 -5.14 11.99 -5.12
C GLY A 52 -4.38 11.45 -3.91
N PHE A 53 -5.05 11.10 -2.79
CA PHE A 53 -4.37 10.68 -1.57
C PHE A 53 -4.81 9.28 -1.14
N ASN A 54 -3.92 8.30 -1.28
CA ASN A 54 -4.18 6.89 -1.05
C ASN A 54 -3.19 6.34 -0.03
N GLN A 55 -3.63 6.21 1.21
CA GLN A 55 -2.78 5.79 2.32
C GLN A 55 -2.49 4.30 2.29
N GLY A 56 -1.24 3.93 2.51
CA GLY A 56 -0.83 2.55 2.69
C GLY A 56 0.07 2.37 3.90
N VAL A 57 0.15 1.15 4.38
CA VAL A 57 1.02 0.73 5.47
C VAL A 57 1.64 -0.61 5.14
N GLY A 58 2.92 -0.77 5.50
CA GLY A 58 3.65 -2.01 5.33
C GLY A 58 4.43 -2.37 6.58
N LEU A 59 4.66 -3.66 6.76
CA LEU A 59 5.56 -4.25 7.75
C LEU A 59 6.49 -5.20 7.01
N GLY A 60 7.78 -5.17 7.31
CA GLY A 60 8.74 -6.07 6.68
C GLY A 60 9.89 -6.45 7.60
N LEU A 61 10.31 -7.68 7.47
CA LEU A 61 11.50 -8.23 8.09
C LEU A 61 12.50 -8.51 6.98
N THR A 62 13.71 -7.96 7.07
CA THR A 62 14.76 -8.16 6.08
C THR A 62 16.02 -8.71 6.72
N TYR A 63 16.68 -9.64 6.03
CA TYR A 63 17.99 -10.13 6.37
C TYR A 63 19.02 -9.51 5.43
N ILE A 64 20.14 -9.05 6.00
CA ILE A 64 21.17 -8.28 5.29
C ILE A 64 22.43 -9.15 5.16
N PHE A 65 22.89 -9.31 3.93
CA PHE A 65 24.14 -10.01 3.59
C PHE A 65 25.19 -8.98 3.16
N PRO A 66 26.38 -8.91 3.80
CA PRO A 66 27.46 -8.08 3.31
C PRO A 66 28.01 -8.64 1.98
N LEU A 67 28.32 -7.76 1.05
CA LEU A 67 28.99 -8.09 -0.21
C LEU A 67 30.49 -7.84 -0.07
N GLY A 68 31.28 -8.92 0.06
CA GLY A 68 32.71 -8.87 0.27
C GLY A 68 33.11 -8.51 1.70
N GLU A 69 34.39 -8.17 1.89
CA GLU A 69 34.95 -7.80 3.20
C GLU A 69 34.49 -6.43 3.71
N SER A 70 34.01 -5.57 2.81
CA SER A 70 33.51 -4.25 3.14
C SER A 70 32.01 -4.29 3.40
N THR A 71 31.57 -3.79 4.56
CA THR A 71 30.16 -3.61 4.92
C THR A 71 29.47 -2.46 4.16
N LYS A 72 30.16 -1.81 3.19
CA LYS A 72 29.62 -0.68 2.42
C LYS A 72 28.55 -1.10 1.42
N HIS A 73 28.66 -2.32 0.90
CA HIS A 73 27.70 -2.87 -0.05
C HIS A 73 27.03 -4.09 0.55
N THR A 74 25.72 -4.12 0.52
CA THR A 74 24.95 -5.23 1.08
C THR A 74 23.80 -5.62 0.17
N VAL A 75 23.45 -6.90 0.20
CA VAL A 75 22.20 -7.42 -0.37
C VAL A 75 21.25 -7.69 0.79
N SER A 76 20.01 -7.36 0.65
CA SER A 76 18.99 -7.76 1.60
C SER A 76 17.86 -8.50 0.93
N ILE A 77 17.38 -9.54 1.58
CA ILE A 77 16.17 -10.28 1.22
C ILE A 77 15.25 -10.31 2.44
N GLY A 78 13.95 -10.33 2.22
CA GLY A 78 13.03 -10.29 3.33
C GLY A 78 11.68 -10.89 3.05
N ALA A 79 10.81 -10.78 4.04
CA ALA A 79 9.39 -11.04 3.94
C ALA A 79 8.63 -9.86 4.56
N GLY A 80 7.54 -9.45 3.93
CA GLY A 80 6.75 -8.33 4.40
C GLY A 80 5.28 -8.48 4.03
N MET A 81 4.49 -7.59 4.57
CA MET A 81 3.08 -7.45 4.23
C MET A 81 2.77 -5.97 4.03
N SER A 82 2.10 -5.64 2.95
CA SER A 82 1.64 -4.29 2.67
C SER A 82 0.14 -4.26 2.42
N SER A 83 -0.49 -3.19 2.88
CA SER A 83 -1.92 -2.93 2.67
C SER A 83 -2.07 -1.57 2.01
N HIS A 84 -2.66 -1.57 0.82
CA HIS A 84 -2.89 -0.39 0.00
C HIS A 84 -4.35 0.04 0.08
N ASN A 85 -4.64 1.32 -0.13
CA ASN A 85 -6.00 1.80 -0.23
C ASN A 85 -6.12 2.67 -1.47
N TYR A 86 -6.69 2.13 -2.54
CA TYR A 86 -6.95 2.87 -3.77
C TYR A 86 -8.34 3.51 -3.69
N PHE A 87 -8.38 4.79 -3.41
CA PHE A 87 -9.61 5.58 -3.39
C PHE A 87 -9.97 6.04 -4.80
N SER A 88 -11.24 5.93 -5.14
CA SER A 88 -11.77 6.41 -6.42
C SER A 88 -13.12 7.09 -6.24
N TYR A 89 -13.60 7.71 -7.31
CA TYR A 89 -14.97 8.16 -7.44
C TYR A 89 -15.88 7.12 -8.10
N ASN A 90 -15.35 5.97 -8.50
CA ASN A 90 -16.09 4.85 -9.04
C ASN A 90 -16.38 3.81 -7.96
N ARG A 91 -17.59 3.25 -8.01
CA ARG A 91 -18.00 2.11 -7.20
C ARG A 91 -17.92 0.83 -8.01
N ILE A 92 -17.44 -0.24 -7.42
CA ILE A 92 -17.53 -1.59 -7.98
C ILE A 92 -18.93 -2.12 -7.67
N SER A 93 -19.77 -2.27 -8.70
CA SER A 93 -21.17 -2.68 -8.53
C SER A 93 -21.31 -4.14 -8.14
N ASN A 94 -20.54 -5.01 -8.78
CA ASN A 94 -20.48 -6.43 -8.44
C ASN A 94 -19.02 -6.91 -8.40
N PRO A 95 -18.43 -7.07 -7.20
CA PRO A 95 -17.05 -7.52 -7.07
C PRO A 95 -16.83 -8.99 -7.40
N TYR A 96 -17.89 -9.80 -7.54
CA TYR A 96 -17.82 -11.23 -7.84
C TYR A 96 -18.05 -11.56 -9.32
N ALA A 97 -18.41 -10.56 -10.13
CA ALA A 97 -18.62 -10.75 -11.56
C ALA A 97 -17.29 -11.04 -12.29
N ASP A 98 -17.37 -11.79 -13.39
CA ASP A 98 -16.22 -12.07 -14.26
C ASP A 98 -15.74 -10.82 -14.98
N THR A 99 -16.62 -9.86 -15.23
CA THR A 99 -16.31 -8.54 -15.80
C THR A 99 -16.51 -7.47 -14.73
N LEU A 100 -15.53 -6.57 -14.64
CA LEU A 100 -15.62 -5.46 -13.69
C LEU A 100 -16.66 -4.44 -14.16
N VAL A 101 -17.69 -4.24 -13.36
CA VAL A 101 -18.72 -3.23 -13.59
C VAL A 101 -18.49 -2.06 -12.63
N LEU A 102 -18.03 -0.96 -13.20
CA LEU A 102 -17.86 0.30 -12.48
C LEU A 102 -19.10 1.15 -12.70
N SER A 103 -19.67 1.64 -11.63
CA SER A 103 -20.69 2.70 -11.68
C SER A 103 -20.05 4.00 -11.24
N ASP A 104 -20.41 5.09 -11.93
CA ASP A 104 -19.98 6.41 -11.49
C ASP A 104 -20.57 6.67 -10.12
N SER A 105 -19.72 7.00 -9.19
CA SER A 105 -20.16 7.56 -7.94
C SER A 105 -20.43 9.03 -8.17
N TYR A 106 -21.58 9.49 -7.70
CA TYR A 106 -22.12 10.82 -7.92
C TYR A 106 -21.07 11.93 -7.76
N ARG A 107 -20.79 12.63 -8.84
CA ARG A 107 -20.04 13.90 -8.88
C ARG A 107 -20.91 15.11 -8.54
N GLY A 108 -22.05 14.94 -7.94
CA GLY A 108 -22.92 16.03 -7.52
C GLY A 108 -22.77 16.33 -6.03
N ASN A 109 -23.31 17.41 -5.55
CA ASN A 109 -23.29 17.98 -4.20
C ASN A 109 -23.61 17.02 -3.04
N GLU A 110 -23.67 15.73 -3.26
CA GLU A 110 -24.30 14.78 -2.37
C GLU A 110 -23.28 13.88 -1.70
N LYS A 111 -23.32 13.85 -0.48
CA LYS A 111 -22.91 12.94 0.61
C LYS A 111 -22.16 11.64 0.25
N PHE A 112 -21.54 11.55 -0.94
CA PHE A 112 -20.57 10.49 -1.26
C PHE A 112 -19.40 10.59 -0.28
N LYS A 113 -19.25 9.60 0.55
CA LYS A 113 -18.24 9.62 1.59
C LYS A 113 -16.98 8.87 1.19
N ARG A 114 -17.12 7.70 0.52
CA ARG A 114 -15.99 6.83 0.26
C ARG A 114 -16.30 5.71 -0.73
N ALA A 115 -15.47 5.58 -1.77
CA ALA A 115 -15.28 4.32 -2.49
C ALA A 115 -13.79 3.99 -2.47
N LYS A 116 -13.43 2.74 -2.22
CA LYS A 116 -12.04 2.28 -2.25
C LYS A 116 -11.91 0.78 -2.48
N VAL A 117 -10.81 0.42 -3.08
CA VAL A 117 -10.29 -0.96 -3.15
C VAL A 117 -9.07 -1.06 -2.23
N ASN A 118 -9.03 -2.11 -1.43
CA ASN A 118 -7.95 -2.33 -0.47
C ASN A 118 -7.35 -3.74 -0.66
N PRO A 119 -6.38 -3.91 -1.56
CA PRO A 119 -5.59 -5.12 -1.62
C PRO A 119 -4.54 -5.16 -0.50
N THR A 120 -4.24 -6.36 -0.06
CA THR A 120 -3.17 -6.65 0.90
C THR A 120 -2.29 -7.73 0.29
N TYR A 121 -0.99 -7.44 0.22
CA TYR A 121 0.01 -8.33 -0.36
C TYR A 121 0.96 -8.87 0.71
N LEU A 122 1.32 -10.14 0.56
CA LEU A 122 2.52 -10.71 1.17
C LEU A 122 3.67 -10.50 0.19
N GLU A 123 4.76 -9.88 0.63
CA GLU A 123 5.83 -9.40 -0.25
C GLU A 123 7.18 -10.03 0.11
N VAL A 124 7.97 -10.31 -0.92
CA VAL A 124 9.38 -10.67 -0.79
C VAL A 124 10.20 -9.55 -1.44
N PRO A 125 10.78 -8.64 -0.64
CA PRO A 125 11.70 -7.62 -1.13
C PRO A 125 13.10 -8.20 -1.32
N LEU A 126 13.75 -7.81 -2.41
CA LEU A 126 15.17 -8.01 -2.70
C LEU A 126 15.77 -6.63 -2.99
N GLU A 127 16.81 -6.23 -2.25
CA GLU A 127 17.38 -4.89 -2.36
C GLU A 127 18.90 -4.92 -2.28
N LEU A 128 19.55 -4.23 -3.23
CA LEU A 128 20.97 -3.89 -3.20
C LEU A 128 21.13 -2.56 -2.49
N ARG A 129 21.94 -2.50 -1.45
CA ARG A 129 22.17 -1.31 -0.63
C ARG A 129 23.62 -0.87 -0.73
N PHE A 130 23.81 0.42 -0.97
CA PHE A 130 25.08 1.11 -1.06
C PHE A 130 25.18 2.12 0.07
N ARG A 131 26.19 2.01 0.92
CA ARG A 131 26.46 2.99 1.97
C ARG A 131 27.41 4.05 1.45
N ILE A 132 26.91 5.30 1.38
CA ILE A 132 27.68 6.49 1.02
C ILE A 132 27.94 7.24 2.31
N LYS A 133 29.20 7.29 2.77
CA LYS A 133 29.58 7.78 4.10
C LYS A 133 28.81 7.00 5.21
N ASP A 134 29.13 7.19 6.46
CA ASP A 134 28.66 6.32 7.56
C ASP A 134 27.15 6.39 7.83
N ALA A 135 26.46 7.41 7.33
CA ALA A 135 25.06 7.65 7.67
C ALA A 135 24.07 7.52 6.52
N VAL A 136 24.49 7.66 5.26
CA VAL A 136 23.59 7.67 4.09
C VAL A 136 23.65 6.34 3.37
N LYS A 137 22.48 5.80 3.07
CA LYS A 137 22.31 4.54 2.33
C LYS A 137 21.40 4.77 1.13
N ILE A 138 21.76 4.21 0.00
CA ILE A 138 20.92 4.15 -1.19
C ILE A 138 20.63 2.69 -1.47
N GLY A 139 19.36 2.35 -1.65
CA GLY A 139 18.90 1.01 -2.00
C GLY A 139 18.17 1.02 -3.33
N VAL A 140 18.48 0.04 -4.17
CA VAL A 140 17.73 -0.25 -5.39
C VAL A 140 17.28 -1.70 -5.31
N GLY A 141 16.02 -1.95 -5.57
CA GLY A 141 15.50 -3.28 -5.36
C GLY A 141 14.28 -3.61 -6.20
N PHE A 142 13.78 -4.80 -5.94
CA PHE A 142 12.60 -5.36 -6.54
C PHE A 142 11.76 -6.06 -5.47
N LYS A 143 10.45 -5.95 -5.55
CA LYS A 143 9.51 -6.66 -4.69
C LYS A 143 8.59 -7.55 -5.51
N ILE A 144 8.40 -8.77 -5.05
CA ILE A 144 7.37 -9.69 -5.56
C ILE A 144 6.33 -9.83 -4.47
N GLY A 145 5.08 -9.53 -4.79
CA GLY A 145 3.94 -9.64 -3.89
C GLY A 145 2.93 -10.67 -4.38
N ILE A 146 2.30 -11.34 -3.43
CA ILE A 146 1.14 -12.22 -3.67
C ILE A 146 -0.02 -11.64 -2.87
N MET A 147 -1.15 -11.38 -3.53
CA MET A 147 -2.35 -10.87 -2.88
C MET A 147 -2.95 -11.94 -1.96
N VAL A 148 -3.06 -11.62 -0.67
CA VAL A 148 -3.62 -12.50 0.36
C VAL A 148 -5.01 -12.08 0.81
N ALA A 149 -5.36 -10.82 0.59
CA ALA A 149 -6.71 -10.32 0.85
C ALA A 149 -7.03 -9.13 -0.05
N ALA A 150 -8.28 -9.00 -0.42
CA ALA A 150 -8.81 -7.85 -1.14
C ALA A 150 -10.17 -7.46 -0.57
N LYS A 151 -10.37 -6.16 -0.36
CA LYS A 151 -11.64 -5.63 0.14
C LYS A 151 -12.04 -4.43 -0.69
N THR A 152 -13.33 -4.31 -0.99
CA THR A 152 -13.91 -3.06 -1.47
C THR A 152 -14.85 -2.49 -0.42
N LYS A 153 -14.90 -1.18 -0.33
CA LYS A 153 -15.79 -0.47 0.56
C LYS A 153 -16.40 0.71 -0.14
N TYR A 154 -17.72 0.77 -0.11
CA TYR A 154 -18.50 1.91 -0.56
C TYR A 154 -19.29 2.49 0.61
N VAL A 155 -19.37 3.80 0.69
CA VAL A 155 -20.22 4.53 1.63
C VAL A 155 -20.76 5.75 0.89
N GLY A 156 -22.01 5.72 0.57
CA GLY A 156 -22.66 6.77 -0.21
C GLY A 156 -24.14 6.48 -0.42
N PRO A 157 -24.79 7.25 -1.31
CA PRO A 157 -26.20 7.03 -1.67
C PRO A 157 -26.43 5.62 -2.24
N ASP A 158 -27.64 5.10 -2.07
CA ASP A 158 -28.02 3.81 -2.65
C ASP A 158 -28.14 3.93 -4.18
N PRO A 159 -27.34 3.19 -4.94
CA PRO A 159 -27.37 3.26 -6.38
C PRO A 159 -28.59 2.57 -7.01
N THR A 160 -29.35 1.77 -6.27
CA THR A 160 -30.55 1.07 -6.74
C THR A 160 -31.78 1.97 -6.76
N GLU A 161 -31.79 3.06 -6.01
CA GLU A 161 -32.88 4.01 -5.94
C GLU A 161 -32.87 5.07 -7.05
N GLY A 162 -32.39 4.71 -8.27
CA GLY A 162 -32.48 5.57 -9.47
C GLY A 162 -32.32 7.06 -9.18
N ALA A 163 -31.15 7.43 -9.00
CA ALA A 163 -30.43 8.71 -8.97
C ALA A 163 -31.13 10.06 -8.97
N VAL A 164 -32.33 10.20 -8.54
CA VAL A 164 -32.93 11.48 -8.25
C VAL A 164 -33.05 11.62 -6.74
N LEU A 165 -31.91 11.74 -6.08
CA LEU A 165 -31.86 12.16 -4.69
C LEU A 165 -32.09 13.65 -4.61
N THR A 166 -33.30 14.05 -4.92
CA THR A 166 -33.86 15.28 -4.40
C THR A 166 -34.38 14.95 -3.00
N ASN A 167 -33.67 15.37 -2.02
CA ASN A 167 -34.06 15.62 -0.66
C ASN A 167 -33.21 14.93 0.41
N ASP A 168 -33.13 15.60 1.52
CA ASP A 168 -32.31 15.42 2.72
C ASP A 168 -32.38 14.05 3.44
N ASN A 169 -33.10 13.06 2.93
CA ASN A 169 -33.33 11.76 3.55
C ASN A 169 -32.83 10.57 2.72
N GLY A 170 -31.96 10.74 1.72
CA GLY A 170 -31.41 9.66 0.95
C GLY A 170 -30.67 8.65 1.84
N SER A 171 -31.01 7.37 1.74
CA SER A 171 -30.41 6.28 2.49
C SER A 171 -28.91 6.21 2.18
N ILE A 172 -28.05 6.32 3.18
CA ILE A 172 -26.63 6.08 3.04
C ILE A 172 -26.37 4.60 3.20
N VAL A 173 -25.87 3.97 2.15
CA VAL A 173 -25.52 2.56 2.14
C VAL A 173 -24.08 2.36 2.52
N HIS A 174 -23.84 1.34 3.33
CA HIS A 174 -22.51 0.88 3.73
C HIS A 174 -22.26 -0.50 3.16
N GLU A 175 -21.58 -0.58 2.01
CA GLU A 175 -21.19 -1.83 1.40
C GLU A 175 -19.75 -2.18 1.73
N LYS A 176 -19.51 -3.44 2.00
CA LYS A 176 -18.18 -3.99 2.20
C LYS A 176 -18.13 -5.42 1.69
N TYR A 177 -17.28 -5.66 0.71
CA TYR A 177 -17.02 -6.98 0.20
C TYR A 177 -15.58 -7.37 0.51
N CYS A 178 -15.37 -8.63 0.87
CA CYS A 178 -14.06 -9.15 1.30
C CYS A 178 -13.32 -9.93 0.20
N TYR A 179 -13.87 -9.95 -1.00
CA TYR A 179 -13.29 -10.62 -2.16
C TYR A 179 -13.63 -9.85 -3.43
N ILE A 180 -12.71 -9.81 -4.39
CA ILE A 180 -12.87 -9.13 -5.69
C ILE A 180 -12.20 -10.03 -6.74
N ASN A 181 -12.98 -10.51 -7.73
CA ASN A 181 -12.48 -11.42 -8.76
C ASN A 181 -11.45 -10.80 -9.70
N ASN A 182 -11.63 -9.52 -10.04
CA ASN A 182 -10.91 -8.87 -11.13
C ASN A 182 -9.65 -8.14 -10.67
N LEU A 183 -9.00 -8.58 -9.58
CA LEU A 183 -7.71 -8.05 -9.14
C LEU A 183 -6.57 -8.97 -9.57
N GLU A 184 -5.44 -8.37 -9.97
CA GLU A 184 -4.23 -9.11 -10.26
C GLU A 184 -3.65 -9.74 -8.98
N ARG A 185 -3.39 -11.03 -9.04
CA ARG A 185 -2.92 -11.79 -7.88
C ARG A 185 -1.47 -11.50 -7.53
N TYR A 186 -0.65 -11.18 -8.52
CA TYR A 186 0.78 -10.96 -8.35
C TYR A 186 1.13 -9.50 -8.54
N ALA A 187 1.91 -8.95 -7.61
CA ALA A 187 2.43 -7.59 -7.68
C ALA A 187 3.95 -7.62 -7.88
N TYR A 188 4.42 -6.98 -8.93
CA TYR A 188 5.83 -6.80 -9.22
C TYR A 188 6.18 -5.33 -9.14
N SER A 189 7.15 -4.97 -8.29
CA SER A 189 7.48 -3.56 -8.06
C SER A 189 8.98 -3.33 -8.09
N ALA A 190 9.41 -2.28 -8.80
CA ALA A 190 10.76 -1.75 -8.69
C ALA A 190 10.81 -0.74 -7.54
N THR A 191 11.88 -0.78 -6.74
CA THR A 191 12.00 0.07 -5.55
C THR A 191 13.29 0.87 -5.55
N LEU A 192 13.20 2.10 -5.11
CA LEU A 192 14.32 2.99 -4.83
C LEU A 192 14.17 3.51 -3.40
N ARG A 193 15.26 3.49 -2.65
CA ARG A 193 15.28 3.91 -1.24
C ARG A 193 16.48 4.79 -0.97
N VAL A 194 16.28 5.86 -0.21
CA VAL A 194 17.36 6.70 0.32
C VAL A 194 17.17 6.79 1.81
N GLY A 195 18.13 6.29 2.57
CA GLY A 195 18.06 6.18 4.01
C GLY A 195 19.12 7.01 4.73
N TRP A 196 18.73 7.53 5.88
CA TRP A 196 19.63 8.18 6.83
C TRP A 196 19.36 7.62 8.23
N ARG A 197 20.38 6.95 8.79
CA ARG A 197 20.23 6.23 10.07
C ARG A 197 19.04 5.26 10.02
N TRP A 198 18.03 5.47 10.88
CA TRP A 198 16.85 4.61 11.04
C TRP A 198 15.62 5.02 10.20
N VAL A 199 15.72 6.13 9.46
CA VAL A 199 14.64 6.60 8.57
C VAL A 199 15.10 6.51 7.12
N SER A 200 14.22 6.04 6.26
CA SER A 200 14.45 6.03 4.80
C SER A 200 13.23 6.55 4.07
N ALA A 201 13.44 7.41 3.08
CA ALA A 201 12.43 7.70 2.07
C ALA A 201 12.52 6.63 0.99
N PHE A 202 11.37 6.21 0.46
CA PHE A 202 11.33 5.25 -0.62
C PHE A 202 10.27 5.60 -1.68
N ALA A 203 10.52 5.11 -2.89
CA ALA A 203 9.57 5.05 -3.97
C ALA A 203 9.50 3.61 -4.48
N ALA A 204 8.30 3.11 -4.74
CA ALA A 204 8.07 1.78 -5.29
C ALA A 204 7.05 1.87 -6.43
N TYR A 205 7.49 1.57 -7.65
CA TYR A 205 6.62 1.55 -8.82
C TYR A 205 6.15 0.13 -9.10
N GLN A 206 4.85 -0.08 -9.06
CA GLN A 206 4.26 -1.38 -9.39
C GLN A 206 4.17 -1.55 -10.91
N ILE A 207 4.93 -2.49 -11.44
CA ILE A 207 5.02 -2.79 -12.87
C ILE A 207 3.79 -3.59 -13.35
N SER A 208 3.29 -4.50 -12.51
CA SER A 208 2.03 -5.19 -12.77
C SER A 208 0.83 -4.27 -12.52
N PRO A 209 -0.26 -4.40 -13.27
CA PRO A 209 -1.48 -3.64 -12.99
C PRO A 209 -2.11 -4.11 -11.66
N VAL A 210 -2.95 -3.28 -11.08
CA VAL A 210 -3.74 -3.64 -9.87
C VAL A 210 -4.90 -4.55 -10.23
N PHE A 211 -5.54 -4.30 -11.37
CA PHE A 211 -6.64 -5.12 -11.89
C PHE A 211 -6.13 -6.06 -12.96
N ALA A 212 -6.72 -7.23 -13.06
CA ALA A 212 -6.40 -8.20 -14.08
C ALA A 212 -6.71 -7.64 -15.48
N VAL A 213 -5.79 -7.83 -16.40
CA VAL A 213 -5.91 -7.33 -17.77
C VAL A 213 -7.09 -7.99 -18.49
N GLY A 214 -7.87 -7.21 -19.20
CA GLY A 214 -9.14 -7.65 -19.78
C GLY A 214 -10.30 -7.36 -18.82
N HIS A 215 -11.40 -8.04 -18.96
CA HIS A 215 -12.55 -7.95 -18.04
C HIS A 215 -13.10 -6.52 -17.80
N ASN A 216 -12.92 -5.62 -18.76
CA ASN A 216 -13.30 -4.20 -18.65
C ASN A 216 -12.68 -3.48 -17.43
N ALA A 217 -11.54 -3.98 -16.95
CA ALA A 217 -10.87 -3.45 -15.77
C ALA A 217 -9.95 -2.26 -16.13
N PRO A 218 -9.86 -1.23 -15.27
CA PRO A 218 -8.95 -0.11 -15.49
C PRO A 218 -7.50 -0.56 -15.34
N GLU A 219 -6.63 -0.11 -16.22
CA GLU A 219 -5.19 -0.30 -16.09
C GLU A 219 -4.63 0.73 -15.10
N ILE A 220 -4.18 0.27 -13.92
CA ILE A 220 -3.64 1.13 -12.87
C ILE A 220 -2.29 0.59 -12.43
N HIS A 221 -1.25 1.44 -12.54
CA HIS A 221 0.09 1.16 -12.06
C HIS A 221 0.45 2.14 -10.94
N PRO A 222 0.33 1.76 -9.67
CA PRO A 222 0.59 2.68 -8.58
C PRO A 222 2.08 2.94 -8.38
N LEU A 223 2.39 4.19 -8.02
CA LEU A 223 3.67 4.61 -7.48
C LEU A 223 3.49 4.90 -5.99
N SER A 224 4.01 4.05 -5.14
CA SER A 224 4.02 4.23 -3.68
C SER A 224 5.21 5.10 -3.30
N VAL A 225 4.96 6.21 -2.61
CA VAL A 225 6.00 7.10 -2.08
C VAL A 225 5.79 7.23 -0.58
N GLY A 226 6.85 7.05 0.20
CA GLY A 226 6.71 7.02 1.65
C GLY A 226 8.00 7.02 2.45
N LEU A 227 7.83 6.76 3.73
CA LEU A 227 8.90 6.64 4.70
C LEU A 227 8.92 5.25 5.31
N THR A 228 10.12 4.72 5.47
CA THR A 228 10.38 3.49 6.24
C THR A 228 11.06 3.85 7.55
N PHE A 229 10.55 3.33 8.61
CA PHE A 229 11.16 3.36 9.93
C PHE A 229 11.73 1.98 10.22
N ALA A 230 13.04 1.86 10.25
CA ALA A 230 13.77 0.62 10.46
C ALA A 230 14.89 0.86 11.46
N PRO A 231 14.68 0.53 12.74
CA PRO A 231 15.76 0.58 13.74
C PRO A 231 16.83 -0.46 13.36
N PHE A 232 18.07 -0.06 13.47
CA PHE A 232 19.27 -0.88 13.23
C PHE A 232 19.78 -1.44 14.54
#